data_a2cee3a6a2097a98a52ec04940f81448
#
_entry.id   a2cee3a6a2097a98a52ec04940f81448
#
_cell.length_a   1.000
_cell.length_b   1.000
_cell.length_c   1.000
_cell.angle_alpha   90.00
_cell.angle_beta   90.00
_cell.angle_gamma   90.00
#
_symmetry.space_group_name_H-M   'P 1'
#
loop_
_entity.id
_entity.type
_entity.pdbx_description
1 polymer ?
#
loop_
_entity_poly.entity_id
_entity_poly.type
_entity_poly.pdbx_seq_one_letter_code
_entity_poly.pdbx_strand_id
1 'polypeptide(L)'
;MNDILVLQERVKNSILVGESDFREFKSAWEGKSGSKKPVAIVKHLCQYIAEALVAFANSDGGELIIGVEDNGAITGVPHAEEDIQAMLNATSSHVFIDQQLPLIYNLKMEIDSKSVLFFQVDKGSSEIYQLRDGRVMIRKDKRTVPGSSTRLQFERQEIRSREYDRQLVDGATINDLDILQIQSLAQRYIKDLTPEKFLQQMGLAEYSVSGLRLRNAALLLFAKDIQKWHPRSQVRYLKVAGTTLLSGEQYNVISDEFVQGNIFELLVKGWAGLRPYLAYKTEFGPDAKFEQRYIYPEEACREALLNAIAHRDYSSHNGIEVLIFDDRLEIKSPGALLSTLTVDDLYALENRHE
;
A
#
# COMPACT_ATOMS: atom_id res chain seq x y z
N MET A 1 19.27 -21.24 -26.81
CA MET A 1 20.42 -20.47 -27.34
C MET A 1 20.06 -19.07 -27.81
N ASN A 2 18.88 -18.85 -28.44
CA ASN A 2 18.43 -17.51 -28.84
C ASN A 2 18.19 -16.54 -27.65
N ASP A 3 17.67 -17.02 -26.53
CA ASP A 3 17.28 -16.14 -25.40
C ASP A 3 18.48 -15.50 -24.70
N ILE A 4 19.61 -16.21 -24.61
CA ILE A 4 20.84 -15.68 -24.01
C ILE A 4 21.46 -14.59 -24.91
N LEU A 5 21.45 -14.74 -26.20
CA LEU A 5 21.95 -13.74 -27.14
C LEU A 5 21.08 -12.48 -27.10
N VAL A 6 19.78 -12.63 -27.05
CA VAL A 6 18.84 -11.52 -26.92
C VAL A 6 19.08 -10.76 -25.60
N LEU A 7 19.33 -11.50 -24.51
CA LEU A 7 19.63 -10.91 -23.21
C LEU A 7 20.97 -10.15 -23.22
N GLN A 8 22.01 -10.70 -23.85
CA GLN A 8 23.32 -10.04 -24.01
C GLN A 8 23.21 -8.73 -24.78
N GLU A 9 22.49 -8.73 -25.90
CA GLU A 9 22.22 -7.53 -26.70
C GLU A 9 21.46 -6.48 -25.88
N ARG A 10 20.46 -6.90 -25.13
CA ARG A 10 19.69 -6.03 -24.23
C ARG A 10 20.61 -5.39 -23.18
N VAL A 11 21.43 -6.21 -22.49
CA VAL A 11 22.35 -5.70 -21.45
C VAL A 11 23.38 -4.77 -22.04
N LYS A 12 23.91 -5.06 -23.24
CA LYS A 12 24.83 -4.18 -23.96
C LYS A 12 24.19 -2.81 -24.26
N ASN A 13 22.96 -2.79 -24.76
CA ASN A 13 22.20 -1.57 -24.98
C ASN A 13 21.94 -0.82 -23.67
N SER A 14 21.66 -1.55 -22.58
CA SER A 14 21.48 -0.98 -21.25
C SER A 14 22.73 -0.25 -20.73
N ILE A 15 23.92 -0.80 -20.99
CA ILE A 15 25.20 -0.16 -20.64
C ILE A 15 25.40 1.15 -21.42
N LEU A 16 25.02 1.17 -22.70
CA LEU A 16 25.13 2.39 -23.52
C LEU A 16 24.20 3.52 -23.03
N VAL A 17 23.04 3.18 -22.50
CA VAL A 17 22.09 4.16 -21.93
C VAL A 17 22.58 4.73 -20.60
N GLY A 18 23.39 3.97 -19.83
CA GLY A 18 23.96 4.39 -18.57
C GLY A 18 23.11 4.08 -17.34
N GLU A 19 23.56 4.55 -16.18
CA GLU A 19 22.88 4.37 -14.89
C GLU A 19 21.58 5.18 -14.79
N SER A 20 20.62 4.62 -14.05
CA SER A 20 19.31 5.21 -13.78
C SER A 20 18.79 4.78 -12.40
N ASP A 21 17.59 5.19 -12.04
CA ASP A 21 16.92 4.73 -10.82
C ASP A 21 16.73 3.21 -10.79
N PHE A 22 16.65 2.57 -11.98
CA PHE A 22 16.45 1.15 -12.19
C PHE A 22 17.70 0.40 -12.65
N ARG A 23 18.86 1.08 -12.73
CA ARG A 23 20.10 0.45 -13.19
C ARG A 23 21.31 1.03 -12.49
N GLU A 24 22.17 0.13 -12.03
CA GLU A 24 23.40 0.46 -11.33
C GLU A 24 24.57 -0.33 -11.90
N PHE A 25 25.72 0.33 -12.06
CA PHE A 25 26.98 -0.29 -12.47
C PHE A 25 27.93 -0.35 -11.28
N LYS A 26 28.75 -1.40 -11.26
CA LYS A 26 29.82 -1.52 -10.28
C LYS A 26 31.06 -2.09 -10.90
N SER A 27 32.17 -1.37 -10.74
CA SER A 27 33.47 -1.89 -11.10
C SER A 27 33.87 -3.08 -10.23
N ALA A 28 34.48 -4.08 -10.83
CA ALA A 28 35.14 -5.19 -10.12
C ALA A 28 36.62 -4.85 -9.75
N TRP A 29 37.03 -3.62 -9.95
CA TRP A 29 38.37 -3.11 -9.62
C TRP A 29 38.28 -1.97 -8.62
N GLU A 30 39.29 -1.84 -7.73
CA GLU A 30 39.39 -0.73 -6.79
C GLU A 30 40.16 0.45 -7.38
N GLY A 31 39.87 1.69 -6.89
CA GLY A 31 40.51 2.93 -7.33
C GLY A 31 39.71 3.72 -8.37
N LYS A 32 40.26 4.84 -8.82
CA LYS A 32 39.63 5.73 -9.80
C LYS A 32 39.75 5.15 -11.22
N SER A 33 38.75 5.48 -12.05
CA SER A 33 38.79 5.13 -13.49
C SER A 33 40.10 5.60 -14.13
N GLY A 34 40.78 4.69 -14.85
CA GLY A 34 42.09 4.96 -15.49
C GLY A 34 43.35 4.59 -14.65
N SER A 35 43.23 4.40 -13.31
CA SER A 35 44.33 3.98 -12.45
C SER A 35 44.00 2.78 -11.55
N LYS A 36 42.99 1.98 -11.93
CA LYS A 36 42.46 0.89 -11.13
C LYS A 36 43.42 -0.27 -11.01
N LYS A 37 43.90 -0.51 -9.82
CA LYS A 37 44.67 -1.66 -9.30
C LYS A 37 44.60 -1.56 -7.78
N PRO A 38 44.22 -2.56 -7.04
CA PRO A 38 44.04 -3.99 -7.32
C PRO A 38 42.59 -4.38 -7.69
N VAL A 39 42.38 -5.70 -7.79
CA VAL A 39 41.06 -6.32 -7.91
C VAL A 39 40.28 -6.09 -6.62
N ALA A 40 39.00 -5.74 -6.75
CA ALA A 40 38.12 -5.48 -5.61
C ALA A 40 37.97 -6.73 -4.72
N ILE A 41 37.85 -6.52 -3.42
CA ILE A 41 37.70 -7.61 -2.45
C ILE A 41 36.33 -8.25 -2.61
N VAL A 42 36.28 -9.57 -2.83
CA VAL A 42 35.05 -10.37 -3.06
C VAL A 42 34.00 -10.11 -1.98
N LYS A 43 34.40 -10.08 -0.71
CA LYS A 43 33.48 -9.81 0.40
C LYS A 43 32.78 -8.44 0.27
N HIS A 44 33.49 -7.43 -0.17
CA HIS A 44 32.91 -6.08 -0.39
C HIS A 44 31.95 -6.07 -1.57
N LEU A 45 32.28 -6.79 -2.65
CA LEU A 45 31.40 -6.92 -3.81
C LEU A 45 30.13 -7.70 -3.45
N CYS A 46 30.23 -8.80 -2.71
CA CYS A 46 29.06 -9.56 -2.26
C CYS A 46 28.12 -8.71 -1.38
N GLN A 47 28.68 -7.92 -0.47
CA GLN A 47 27.91 -7.02 0.38
C GLN A 47 27.23 -5.96 -0.48
N TYR A 48 27.95 -5.34 -1.42
CA TYR A 48 27.42 -4.33 -2.32
C TYR A 48 26.28 -4.88 -3.20
N ILE A 49 26.46 -6.08 -3.77
CA ILE A 49 25.44 -6.77 -4.56
C ILE A 49 24.16 -6.95 -3.74
N ALA A 50 24.29 -7.47 -2.52
CA ALA A 50 23.13 -7.67 -1.66
C ALA A 50 22.43 -6.35 -1.30
N GLU A 51 23.19 -5.30 -0.95
CA GLU A 51 22.64 -3.97 -0.64
C GLU A 51 21.88 -3.37 -1.84
N ALA A 52 22.45 -3.44 -3.05
CA ALA A 52 21.82 -2.93 -4.26
C ALA A 52 20.55 -3.72 -4.63
N LEU A 53 20.61 -5.05 -4.59
CA LEU A 53 19.45 -5.90 -4.92
C LEU A 53 18.32 -5.77 -3.90
N VAL A 54 18.62 -5.66 -2.61
CA VAL A 54 17.63 -5.35 -1.56
C VAL A 54 17.00 -3.98 -1.82
N ALA A 55 17.81 -2.97 -2.18
CA ALA A 55 17.30 -1.63 -2.47
C ALA A 55 16.38 -1.61 -3.67
N PHE A 56 16.72 -2.31 -4.76
CA PHE A 56 15.86 -2.46 -5.92
C PHE A 56 14.56 -3.19 -5.59
N ALA A 57 14.62 -4.32 -4.87
CA ALA A 57 13.43 -5.07 -4.48
C ALA A 57 12.48 -4.27 -3.55
N ASN A 58 13.03 -3.42 -2.70
CA ASN A 58 12.26 -2.54 -1.84
C ASN A 58 11.71 -1.30 -2.54
N SER A 59 12.19 -0.98 -3.73
CA SER A 59 11.74 0.16 -4.54
C SER A 59 10.91 -0.34 -5.75
N ASP A 60 11.36 -0.10 -6.96
CA ASP A 60 10.59 -0.43 -8.17
C ASP A 60 11.22 -1.55 -9.03
N GLY A 61 12.08 -2.37 -8.41
CA GLY A 61 12.89 -3.34 -9.13
C GLY A 61 14.08 -2.70 -9.83
N GLY A 62 14.91 -3.50 -10.50
CA GLY A 62 16.04 -2.96 -11.25
C GLY A 62 17.11 -3.97 -11.64
N GLU A 63 18.17 -3.44 -12.21
CA GLU A 63 19.28 -4.18 -12.79
C GLU A 63 20.61 -3.73 -12.17
N LEU A 64 21.47 -4.69 -11.82
CA LEU A 64 22.83 -4.45 -11.36
C LEU A 64 23.80 -5.16 -12.29
N ILE A 65 24.83 -4.43 -12.76
CA ILE A 65 25.86 -4.98 -13.62
C ILE A 65 27.23 -4.79 -12.96
N ILE A 66 27.92 -5.90 -12.64
CA ILE A 66 29.27 -5.89 -12.10
C ILE A 66 30.28 -6.07 -13.23
N GLY A 67 31.36 -5.28 -13.21
CA GLY A 67 32.41 -5.27 -14.24
C GLY A 67 32.23 -4.17 -15.25
N VAL A 68 31.39 -3.19 -14.93
CA VAL A 68 31.15 -1.96 -15.71
C VAL A 68 31.45 -0.75 -14.84
N GLU A 69 32.06 0.26 -15.41
CA GLU A 69 32.35 1.54 -14.77
C GLU A 69 31.15 2.50 -14.86
N ASP A 70 31.07 3.50 -14.01
CA ASP A 70 29.99 4.50 -13.98
C ASP A 70 29.83 5.23 -15.33
N ASN A 71 30.90 5.31 -16.12
CA ASN A 71 30.88 5.90 -17.47
C ASN A 71 30.49 4.91 -18.58
N GLY A 72 30.07 3.68 -18.22
CA GLY A 72 29.70 2.63 -19.16
C GLY A 72 30.89 1.84 -19.75
N ALA A 73 32.12 2.11 -19.35
CA ALA A 73 33.27 1.34 -19.84
C ALA A 73 33.26 -0.07 -19.23
N ILE A 74 33.26 -1.09 -20.06
CA ILE A 74 33.28 -2.48 -19.61
C ILE A 74 34.72 -2.82 -19.24
N THR A 75 34.98 -3.08 -17.96
CA THR A 75 36.31 -3.47 -17.45
C THR A 75 36.39 -4.96 -17.11
N GLY A 76 35.24 -5.60 -16.99
CA GLY A 76 35.09 -7.04 -16.71
C GLY A 76 35.32 -7.40 -15.24
N VAL A 77 35.10 -8.67 -14.92
CA VAL A 77 35.26 -9.28 -13.60
C VAL A 77 36.46 -10.24 -13.65
N PRO A 78 37.62 -9.85 -13.12
CA PRO A 78 38.88 -10.63 -13.23
C PRO A 78 39.04 -11.69 -12.15
N HIS A 79 38.00 -11.99 -11.39
CA HIS A 79 38.01 -12.91 -10.25
C HIS A 79 38.02 -14.38 -10.70
N ALA A 80 38.49 -15.27 -9.82
CA ALA A 80 38.41 -16.71 -10.01
C ALA A 80 36.94 -17.19 -10.03
N GLU A 81 36.68 -18.33 -10.64
CA GLU A 81 35.33 -18.86 -10.80
C GLU A 81 34.62 -19.09 -9.45
N GLU A 82 35.35 -19.52 -8.42
CA GLU A 82 34.82 -19.68 -7.05
C GLU A 82 34.32 -18.35 -6.47
N ASP A 83 35.07 -17.27 -6.67
CA ASP A 83 34.70 -15.93 -6.26
C ASP A 83 33.50 -15.39 -7.04
N ILE A 84 33.44 -15.69 -8.34
CA ILE A 84 32.29 -15.35 -9.18
C ILE A 84 31.04 -16.05 -8.68
N GLN A 85 31.12 -17.33 -8.36
CA GLN A 85 30.00 -18.09 -7.78
C GLN A 85 29.57 -17.51 -6.42
N ALA A 86 30.52 -17.09 -5.57
CA ALA A 86 30.23 -16.43 -4.32
C ALA A 86 29.45 -15.11 -4.55
N MET A 87 29.85 -14.31 -5.54
CA MET A 87 29.16 -13.08 -5.92
C MET A 87 27.76 -13.35 -6.49
N LEU A 88 27.58 -14.34 -7.34
CA LEU A 88 26.27 -14.74 -7.88
C LEU A 88 25.32 -15.21 -6.76
N ASN A 89 25.85 -15.82 -5.70
CA ASN A 89 25.11 -16.28 -4.54
C ASN A 89 25.10 -15.29 -3.37
N ALA A 90 25.50 -14.03 -3.58
CA ALA A 90 25.63 -13.03 -2.52
C ALA A 90 24.35 -12.83 -1.70
N THR A 91 23.19 -12.91 -2.33
CA THR A 91 21.89 -12.79 -1.66
C THR A 91 21.66 -13.87 -0.61
N SER A 92 22.06 -15.10 -0.85
CA SER A 92 21.90 -16.23 0.09
C SER A 92 22.66 -16.03 1.40
N SER A 93 23.79 -15.28 1.36
CA SER A 93 24.65 -15.06 2.53
C SER A 93 24.42 -13.72 3.23
N HIS A 94 23.87 -12.73 2.55
CA HIS A 94 23.76 -11.35 3.04
C HIS A 94 22.34 -10.84 3.20
N VAL A 95 21.31 -11.51 2.63
CA VAL A 95 19.90 -11.21 2.86
C VAL A 95 19.40 -12.02 4.07
N PHE A 96 18.35 -11.55 4.71
CA PHE A 96 17.74 -12.19 5.88
C PHE A 96 17.29 -13.62 5.54
N ILE A 97 17.51 -14.57 6.46
CA ILE A 97 17.46 -16.03 6.17
C ILE A 97 16.10 -16.48 5.63
N ASP A 98 15.01 -15.87 6.12
CA ASP A 98 13.64 -16.27 5.74
C ASP A 98 13.09 -15.49 4.54
N GLN A 99 13.94 -14.69 3.87
CA GLN A 99 13.52 -13.86 2.74
C GLN A 99 14.24 -14.26 1.45
N GLN A 100 13.45 -14.47 0.41
CA GLN A 100 13.96 -14.67 -0.95
C GLN A 100 13.64 -13.43 -1.80
N LEU A 101 14.69 -12.80 -2.34
CA LEU A 101 14.51 -11.71 -3.29
C LEU A 101 13.84 -12.24 -4.58
N PRO A 102 12.95 -11.46 -5.22
CA PRO A 102 12.31 -11.79 -6.47
C PRO A 102 13.30 -11.63 -7.65
N LEU A 103 14.37 -12.43 -7.64
CA LEU A 103 15.39 -12.44 -8.68
C LEU A 103 14.85 -13.05 -9.96
N ILE A 104 14.99 -12.32 -11.08
CA ILE A 104 14.71 -12.81 -12.43
C ILE A 104 15.97 -13.41 -13.05
N TYR A 105 17.09 -12.68 -12.91
CA TYR A 105 18.39 -13.13 -13.41
C TYR A 105 19.48 -12.91 -12.37
N ASN A 106 20.40 -13.86 -12.29
CA ASN A 106 21.68 -13.78 -11.58
C ASN A 106 22.70 -14.66 -12.33
N LEU A 107 23.36 -14.11 -13.31
CA LEU A 107 24.19 -14.89 -14.20
C LEU A 107 25.45 -14.14 -14.66
N LYS A 108 26.47 -14.92 -15.04
CA LYS A 108 27.66 -14.45 -15.72
C LYS A 108 27.41 -14.45 -17.22
N MET A 109 27.80 -13.39 -17.90
CA MET A 109 27.75 -13.30 -19.37
C MET A 109 29.01 -12.65 -19.91
N GLU A 110 29.26 -12.85 -21.21
CA GLU A 110 30.37 -12.20 -21.92
C GLU A 110 29.83 -11.04 -22.76
N ILE A 111 30.40 -9.84 -22.58
CA ILE A 111 30.12 -8.67 -23.37
C ILE A 111 31.47 -8.10 -23.85
N ASP A 112 31.62 -7.94 -25.16
CA ASP A 112 32.86 -7.45 -25.80
C ASP A 112 34.10 -8.21 -25.30
N SER A 113 34.02 -9.57 -25.24
CA SER A 113 35.07 -10.48 -24.75
C SER A 113 35.50 -10.28 -23.30
N LYS A 114 34.66 -9.66 -22.48
CA LYS A 114 34.86 -9.50 -21.05
C LYS A 114 33.70 -10.10 -20.27
N SER A 115 34.02 -10.80 -19.19
CA SER A 115 33.00 -11.36 -18.30
C SER A 115 32.40 -10.26 -17.44
N VAL A 116 31.06 -10.16 -17.40
CA VAL A 116 30.30 -9.33 -16.49
C VAL A 116 29.29 -10.14 -15.73
N LEU A 117 28.89 -9.71 -14.54
CA LEU A 117 27.79 -10.34 -13.79
C LEU A 117 26.56 -9.47 -13.93
N PHE A 118 25.47 -10.09 -14.30
CA PHE A 118 24.17 -9.43 -14.48
C PHE A 118 23.16 -9.97 -13.47
N PHE A 119 22.52 -9.05 -12.77
CA PHE A 119 21.45 -9.33 -11.86
C PHE A 119 20.24 -8.50 -12.25
N GLN A 120 19.06 -9.10 -12.18
CA GLN A 120 17.79 -8.41 -12.31
C GLN A 120 16.86 -8.88 -11.21
N VAL A 121 16.23 -7.93 -10.54
CA VAL A 121 15.27 -8.17 -9.46
C VAL A 121 14.01 -7.38 -9.72
N ASP A 122 12.85 -8.01 -9.48
CA ASP A 122 11.56 -7.33 -9.53
C ASP A 122 11.26 -6.59 -8.23
N LYS A 123 10.30 -5.68 -8.29
CA LYS A 123 9.73 -5.06 -7.10
C LYS A 123 9.07 -6.11 -6.22
N GLY A 124 9.44 -6.16 -4.97
CA GLY A 124 8.79 -7.00 -3.99
C GLY A 124 7.40 -6.48 -3.63
N SER A 125 6.39 -7.34 -3.76
CA SER A 125 4.98 -6.95 -3.58
C SER A 125 4.47 -7.07 -2.14
N SER A 126 5.00 -8.01 -1.36
CA SER A 126 4.42 -8.39 -0.05
C SER A 126 5.31 -8.10 1.15
N GLU A 127 6.63 -8.17 1.00
CA GLU A 127 7.59 -8.13 2.08
C GLU A 127 8.58 -6.98 1.92
N ILE A 128 9.04 -6.45 3.05
CA ILE A 128 10.17 -5.53 3.05
C ILE A 128 11.43 -6.36 3.25
N TYR A 129 12.29 -6.33 2.25
CA TYR A 129 13.54 -7.08 2.27
C TYR A 129 14.58 -6.41 3.14
N GLN A 130 15.29 -7.21 3.92
CA GLN A 130 16.31 -6.76 4.85
C GLN A 130 17.63 -7.49 4.58
N LEU A 131 18.70 -6.78 4.83
CA LEU A 131 20.01 -7.41 4.94
C LEU A 131 20.08 -8.25 6.23
N ARG A 132 21.03 -9.17 6.27
CA ARG A 132 21.21 -10.07 7.43
C ARG A 132 21.48 -9.34 8.75
N ASP A 133 22.00 -8.13 8.68
CA ASP A 133 22.23 -7.23 9.83
C ASP A 133 20.99 -6.39 10.20
N GLY A 134 19.85 -6.62 9.55
CA GLY A 134 18.58 -5.93 9.81
C GLY A 134 18.43 -4.60 9.07
N ARG A 135 19.43 -4.13 8.34
CA ARG A 135 19.32 -2.89 7.56
C ARG A 135 18.35 -3.07 6.39
N VAL A 136 17.53 -2.06 6.20
CA VAL A 136 16.66 -1.92 5.02
C VAL A 136 17.32 -0.93 4.08
N MET A 137 17.47 -1.31 2.82
CA MET A 137 18.02 -0.45 1.77
C MET A 137 16.92 -0.11 0.77
N ILE A 138 16.97 1.13 0.25
CA ILE A 138 16.05 1.64 -0.78
C ILE A 138 16.82 2.37 -1.87
N ARG A 139 16.22 2.51 -3.05
CA ARG A 139 16.71 3.40 -4.10
C ARG A 139 16.15 4.81 -3.88
N LYS A 140 17.05 5.78 -3.93
CA LYS A 140 16.70 7.19 -3.98
C LYS A 140 17.54 7.84 -5.05
N ASP A 141 16.90 8.24 -6.11
CA ASP A 141 17.57 8.62 -7.34
C ASP A 141 18.52 7.46 -7.79
N LYS A 142 19.72 7.75 -8.18
CA LYS A 142 20.72 6.76 -8.60
C LYS A 142 21.51 6.12 -7.43
N ARG A 143 21.06 6.25 -6.18
CA ARG A 143 21.83 5.81 -4.99
C ARG A 143 21.09 4.76 -4.18
N THR A 144 21.84 3.79 -3.68
CA THR A 144 21.39 2.87 -2.65
C THR A 144 21.60 3.53 -1.28
N VAL A 145 20.53 3.74 -0.52
CA VAL A 145 20.56 4.41 0.79
C VAL A 145 19.78 3.61 1.83
N PRO A 146 20.12 3.74 3.13
CA PRO A 146 19.32 3.16 4.19
C PRO A 146 17.89 3.73 4.17
N GLY A 147 16.89 2.86 4.36
CA GLY A 147 15.48 3.19 4.44
C GLY A 147 14.87 2.83 5.79
N SER A 148 13.72 3.41 6.10
CA SER A 148 12.91 3.05 7.27
C SER A 148 11.95 1.93 6.91
N SER A 149 12.00 0.80 7.62
CA SER A 149 11.04 -0.29 7.46
C SER A 149 9.60 0.16 7.72
N THR A 150 9.41 0.97 8.76
CA THR A 150 8.09 1.52 9.14
C THR A 150 7.51 2.36 8.01
N ARG A 151 8.30 3.28 7.43
CA ARG A 151 7.86 4.12 6.33
C ARG A 151 7.47 3.30 5.09
N LEU A 152 8.30 2.31 4.72
CA LEU A 152 7.99 1.42 3.59
C LEU A 152 6.75 0.56 3.84
N GLN A 153 6.51 0.13 5.09
CA GLN A 153 5.29 -0.58 5.46
C GLN A 153 4.06 0.30 5.23
N PHE A 154 4.10 1.55 5.68
CA PHE A 154 3.02 2.51 5.46
C PHE A 154 2.78 2.77 3.97
N GLU A 155 3.83 3.04 3.19
CA GLU A 155 3.72 3.26 1.74
C GLU A 155 3.09 2.04 1.03
N ARG A 156 3.51 0.81 1.37
CA ARG A 156 2.94 -0.42 0.80
C ARG A 156 1.49 -0.66 1.25
N GLN A 157 1.18 -0.37 2.51
CA GLN A 157 -0.18 -0.50 3.02
C GLN A 157 -1.11 0.53 2.36
N GLU A 158 -0.65 1.74 2.14
CA GLU A 158 -1.37 2.79 1.42
C GLU A 158 -1.65 2.38 -0.04
N ILE A 159 -0.67 1.83 -0.76
CA ILE A 159 -0.85 1.31 -2.11
C ILE A 159 -1.87 0.16 -2.13
N ARG A 160 -1.77 -0.80 -1.21
CA ARG A 160 -2.73 -1.90 -1.10
C ARG A 160 -4.14 -1.41 -0.81
N SER A 161 -4.29 -0.46 0.09
CA SER A 161 -5.58 0.14 0.42
C SER A 161 -6.18 0.88 -0.78
N ARG A 162 -5.37 1.63 -1.53
CA ARG A 162 -5.82 2.35 -2.75
C ARG A 162 -6.15 1.43 -3.92
N GLU A 163 -5.55 0.27 -4.00
CA GLU A 163 -5.79 -0.69 -5.09
C GLU A 163 -6.86 -1.71 -4.74
N TYR A 164 -7.21 -1.85 -3.45
CA TYR A 164 -8.13 -2.88 -2.98
C TYR A 164 -9.51 -2.77 -3.64
N ASP A 165 -10.06 -1.59 -3.73
CA ASP A 165 -11.36 -1.31 -4.36
C ASP A 165 -11.37 -1.65 -5.86
N ARG A 166 -10.21 -1.59 -6.53
CA ARG A 166 -10.04 -1.89 -7.95
C ARG A 166 -9.82 -3.38 -8.25
N GLN A 167 -9.49 -4.18 -7.25
CA GLN A 167 -9.25 -5.62 -7.45
C GLN A 167 -10.51 -6.33 -7.88
N LEU A 168 -10.36 -7.26 -8.83
CA LEU A 168 -11.43 -8.13 -9.29
C LEU A 168 -11.73 -9.22 -8.27
N VAL A 169 -13.00 -9.53 -8.10
CA VAL A 169 -13.48 -10.52 -7.13
C VAL A 169 -13.92 -11.78 -7.86
N ASP A 170 -13.27 -12.88 -7.55
CA ASP A 170 -13.63 -14.17 -8.15
C ASP A 170 -14.93 -14.70 -7.54
N GLY A 171 -15.80 -15.24 -8.42
CA GLY A 171 -17.08 -15.81 -8.04
C GLY A 171 -18.19 -14.78 -7.76
N ALA A 172 -17.90 -13.47 -7.79
CA ALA A 172 -18.92 -12.45 -7.70
C ALA A 172 -19.59 -12.22 -9.05
N THR A 173 -20.90 -12.08 -9.02
CA THR A 173 -21.73 -11.86 -10.21
C THR A 173 -22.64 -10.66 -10.03
N ILE A 174 -23.21 -10.16 -11.11
CA ILE A 174 -24.18 -9.06 -11.06
C ILE A 174 -25.40 -9.38 -10.19
N ASN A 175 -25.73 -10.67 -10.02
CA ASN A 175 -26.85 -11.12 -9.18
C ASN A 175 -26.59 -10.89 -7.68
N ASP A 176 -25.34 -10.75 -7.28
CA ASP A 176 -24.94 -10.41 -5.90
C ASP A 176 -25.21 -8.92 -5.59
N LEU A 177 -25.48 -8.09 -6.61
CA LEU A 177 -25.70 -6.64 -6.47
C LEU A 177 -27.18 -6.27 -6.44
N ASP A 178 -27.48 -5.16 -5.77
CA ASP A 178 -28.80 -4.52 -5.82
C ASP A 178 -29.00 -3.77 -7.15
N ILE A 179 -29.61 -4.49 -8.11
CA ILE A 179 -29.85 -3.99 -9.46
C ILE A 179 -30.78 -2.78 -9.47
N LEU A 180 -31.77 -2.74 -8.56
CA LEU A 180 -32.71 -1.62 -8.49
C LEU A 180 -32.03 -0.34 -8.05
N GLN A 181 -31.13 -0.44 -7.07
CA GLN A 181 -30.32 0.69 -6.62
C GLN A 181 -29.39 1.18 -7.73
N ILE A 182 -28.73 0.27 -8.45
CA ILE A 182 -27.86 0.61 -9.58
C ILE A 182 -28.67 1.30 -10.69
N GLN A 183 -29.83 0.77 -11.06
CA GLN A 183 -30.69 1.39 -12.07
C GLN A 183 -31.15 2.79 -11.68
N SER A 184 -31.57 2.97 -10.43
CA SER A 184 -31.96 4.29 -9.91
C SER A 184 -30.83 5.32 -10.01
N LEU A 185 -29.59 4.92 -9.74
CA LEU A 185 -28.42 5.78 -9.89
C LEU A 185 -28.07 6.01 -11.37
N ALA A 186 -28.06 4.97 -12.19
CA ALA A 186 -27.74 5.05 -13.60
C ALA A 186 -28.63 6.04 -14.34
N GLN A 187 -29.94 6.01 -14.06
CA GLN A 187 -30.94 6.91 -14.70
C GLN A 187 -30.70 8.40 -14.37
N ARG A 188 -30.02 8.72 -13.27
CA ARG A 188 -29.65 10.11 -12.94
C ARG A 188 -28.52 10.64 -13.82
N TYR A 189 -27.68 9.75 -14.38
CA TYR A 189 -26.55 10.13 -15.22
C TYR A 189 -26.92 10.10 -16.71
N ILE A 190 -27.45 8.98 -17.17
CA ILE A 190 -27.81 8.79 -18.59
C ILE A 190 -29.13 7.98 -18.67
N LYS A 191 -30.09 8.51 -19.38
CA LYS A 191 -31.37 7.83 -19.67
C LYS A 191 -31.10 6.53 -20.44
N ASP A 192 -31.75 5.44 -20.01
CA ASP A 192 -31.65 4.10 -20.62
C ASP A 192 -30.27 3.40 -20.48
N LEU A 193 -29.44 3.82 -19.53
CA LEU A 193 -28.19 3.13 -19.22
C LEU A 193 -28.48 1.84 -18.46
N THR A 194 -28.00 0.69 -18.97
CA THR A 194 -28.15 -0.60 -18.26
C THR A 194 -27.22 -0.69 -17.06
N PRO A 195 -27.55 -1.48 -16.01
CA PRO A 195 -26.70 -1.66 -14.83
C PRO A 195 -25.28 -2.08 -15.17
N GLU A 196 -25.10 -3.01 -16.12
CA GLU A 196 -23.79 -3.51 -16.53
C GLU A 196 -22.94 -2.40 -17.16
N LYS A 197 -23.53 -1.61 -18.06
CA LYS A 197 -22.85 -0.47 -18.70
C LYS A 197 -22.51 0.61 -17.68
N PHE A 198 -23.41 0.87 -16.73
CA PHE A 198 -23.16 1.82 -15.64
C PHE A 198 -21.96 1.37 -14.80
N LEU A 199 -21.92 0.10 -14.35
CA LEU A 199 -20.82 -0.45 -13.57
C LEU A 199 -19.50 -0.37 -14.35
N GLN A 200 -19.51 -0.69 -15.64
CA GLN A 200 -18.32 -0.59 -16.49
C GLN A 200 -17.86 0.87 -16.65
N GLN A 201 -18.76 1.79 -16.90
CA GLN A 201 -18.44 3.21 -17.09
C GLN A 201 -17.89 3.84 -15.82
N MET A 202 -18.37 3.40 -14.64
CA MET A 202 -17.85 3.82 -13.34
C MET A 202 -16.56 3.10 -12.93
N GLY A 203 -16.05 2.19 -13.77
CA GLY A 203 -14.85 1.42 -13.44
C GLY A 203 -15.05 0.39 -12.32
N LEU A 204 -16.31 0.02 -12.04
CA LEU A 204 -16.70 -0.94 -10.99
C LEU A 204 -16.73 -2.39 -11.49
N ALA A 205 -16.74 -2.57 -12.81
CA ALA A 205 -16.71 -3.87 -13.46
C ALA A 205 -15.97 -3.80 -14.80
N GLU A 206 -15.53 -4.97 -15.30
CA GLU A 206 -14.96 -5.10 -16.63
C GLU A 206 -15.48 -6.36 -17.32
N TYR A 207 -15.60 -6.32 -18.66
CA TYR A 207 -15.92 -7.49 -19.44
C TYR A 207 -14.68 -8.32 -19.73
N SER A 208 -14.82 -9.63 -19.51
CA SER A 208 -13.83 -10.64 -19.90
C SER A 208 -14.49 -11.67 -20.84
N VAL A 209 -13.70 -12.60 -21.33
CA VAL A 209 -14.19 -13.74 -22.15
C VAL A 209 -15.26 -14.55 -21.40
N SER A 210 -15.19 -14.61 -20.07
CA SER A 210 -16.13 -15.33 -19.20
C SER A 210 -17.35 -14.49 -18.75
N GLY A 211 -17.48 -13.23 -19.19
CA GLY A 211 -18.57 -12.33 -18.82
C GLY A 211 -18.12 -11.14 -18.00
N LEU A 212 -19.08 -10.49 -17.32
CA LEU A 212 -18.84 -9.32 -16.49
C LEU A 212 -18.15 -9.73 -15.18
N ARG A 213 -16.98 -9.19 -14.91
CA ARG A 213 -16.23 -9.37 -13.65
C ARG A 213 -16.36 -8.13 -12.79
N LEU A 214 -16.70 -8.32 -11.53
CA LEU A 214 -16.91 -7.23 -10.57
C LEU A 214 -15.63 -6.92 -9.82
N ARG A 215 -15.47 -5.65 -9.45
CA ARG A 215 -14.41 -5.18 -8.53
C ARG A 215 -14.94 -5.08 -7.10
N ASN A 216 -14.04 -5.08 -6.11
CA ASN A 216 -14.40 -4.90 -4.70
C ASN A 216 -15.29 -3.66 -4.50
N ALA A 217 -15.00 -2.55 -5.17
CA ALA A 217 -15.81 -1.34 -5.09
C ALA A 217 -17.29 -1.56 -5.46
N ALA A 218 -17.58 -2.42 -6.47
CA ALA A 218 -18.95 -2.73 -6.82
C ALA A 218 -19.71 -3.44 -5.69
N LEU A 219 -19.04 -4.37 -5.02
CA LEU A 219 -19.61 -5.10 -3.88
C LEU A 219 -19.77 -4.19 -2.66
N LEU A 220 -18.74 -3.39 -2.35
CA LEU A 220 -18.78 -2.43 -1.25
C LEU A 220 -19.94 -1.43 -1.39
N LEU A 221 -20.25 -1.01 -2.60
CA LEU A 221 -21.33 -0.05 -2.86
C LEU A 221 -22.71 -0.71 -2.98
N PHE A 222 -22.81 -1.88 -3.61
CA PHE A 222 -24.10 -2.40 -4.10
C PHE A 222 -24.40 -3.85 -3.71
N ALA A 223 -23.55 -4.55 -2.95
CA ALA A 223 -23.86 -5.93 -2.58
C ALA A 223 -25.13 -6.01 -1.74
N LYS A 224 -26.04 -6.97 -2.08
CA LYS A 224 -27.23 -7.30 -1.29
C LYS A 224 -26.88 -7.88 0.06
N ASP A 225 -25.88 -8.76 0.06
CA ASP A 225 -25.29 -9.36 1.26
C ASP A 225 -23.80 -9.07 1.28
N ILE A 226 -23.45 -7.92 1.85
CA ILE A 226 -22.07 -7.48 1.94
C ILE A 226 -21.25 -8.36 2.88
N GLN A 227 -21.87 -9.01 3.88
CA GLN A 227 -21.17 -9.82 4.86
C GLN A 227 -20.52 -11.06 4.24
N LYS A 228 -21.05 -11.55 3.12
CA LYS A 228 -20.44 -12.63 2.34
C LYS A 228 -19.07 -12.25 1.80
N TRP A 229 -18.87 -10.98 1.44
CA TRP A 229 -17.68 -10.47 0.77
C TRP A 229 -16.77 -9.68 1.70
N HIS A 230 -17.37 -8.85 2.55
CA HIS A 230 -16.69 -7.96 3.50
C HIS A 230 -17.34 -8.07 4.89
N PRO A 231 -17.01 -9.12 5.67
CA PRO A 231 -17.66 -9.39 6.97
C PRO A 231 -17.50 -8.25 7.98
N ARG A 232 -16.52 -7.36 7.79
CA ARG A 232 -16.28 -6.20 8.65
C ARG A 232 -16.80 -4.88 8.06
N SER A 233 -17.66 -4.93 7.04
CA SER A 233 -18.39 -3.73 6.56
C SER A 233 -19.46 -3.36 7.59
N GLN A 234 -19.02 -2.67 8.66
CA GLN A 234 -19.84 -2.34 9.83
C GLN A 234 -19.33 -1.11 10.56
N VAL A 235 -20.23 -0.46 11.30
CA VAL A 235 -19.93 0.55 12.32
C VAL A 235 -20.38 -0.01 13.67
N ARG A 236 -19.47 -0.04 14.64
CA ARG A 236 -19.72 -0.52 16.01
C ARG A 236 -19.82 0.67 16.94
N TYR A 237 -20.87 0.70 17.76
CA TYR A 237 -21.12 1.74 18.76
C TYR A 237 -20.89 1.17 20.15
N LEU A 238 -19.93 1.72 20.87
CA LEU A 238 -19.55 1.32 22.21
C LEU A 238 -19.86 2.48 23.16
N LYS A 239 -20.90 2.34 23.98
CA LYS A 239 -21.17 3.29 25.08
C LYS A 239 -20.39 2.87 26.31
N VAL A 240 -19.53 3.76 26.80
CA VAL A 240 -18.62 3.51 27.93
C VAL A 240 -19.06 4.35 29.12
N ALA A 241 -19.12 3.73 30.31
CA ALA A 241 -19.34 4.47 31.56
C ALA A 241 -18.05 5.16 31.97
N GLY A 242 -18.12 6.51 32.14
CA GLY A 242 -16.96 7.32 32.48
C GLY A 242 -16.16 7.80 31.28
N THR A 243 -14.91 8.17 31.50
CA THR A 243 -14.05 8.86 30.54
C THR A 243 -12.94 7.97 29.96
N THR A 244 -12.84 6.71 30.40
CA THR A 244 -11.80 5.77 30.00
C THR A 244 -12.39 4.40 29.78
N LEU A 245 -12.03 3.74 28.65
CA LEU A 245 -12.39 2.34 28.41
C LEU A 245 -11.49 1.43 29.26
N LEU A 246 -12.10 0.64 30.12
CA LEU A 246 -11.43 -0.29 31.01
C LEU A 246 -11.57 -1.73 30.47
N SER A 247 -10.65 -2.61 30.88
CA SER A 247 -10.61 -4.02 30.48
C SER A 247 -10.62 -4.97 31.68
N GLY A 248 -10.85 -6.26 31.41
CA GLY A 248 -10.88 -7.30 32.45
C GLY A 248 -12.08 -7.15 33.38
N GLU A 249 -11.86 -7.33 34.69
CA GLU A 249 -12.92 -7.28 35.71
C GLU A 249 -13.57 -5.87 35.85
N GLN A 250 -12.88 -4.84 35.38
CA GLN A 250 -13.37 -3.45 35.43
C GLN A 250 -14.02 -3.02 34.13
N TYR A 251 -14.34 -3.94 33.22
CA TYR A 251 -14.97 -3.61 31.94
C TYR A 251 -16.24 -2.80 32.13
N ASN A 252 -16.29 -1.62 31.50
CA ASN A 252 -17.28 -0.59 31.75
C ASN A 252 -18.08 -0.20 30.48
N VAL A 253 -18.17 -1.08 29.48
CA VAL A 253 -19.05 -0.86 28.34
C VAL A 253 -20.48 -1.16 28.72
N ILE A 254 -21.37 -0.16 28.55
CA ILE A 254 -22.80 -0.22 28.88
C ILE A 254 -23.60 -0.81 27.70
N SER A 255 -23.24 -0.44 26.46
CA SER A 255 -23.89 -0.89 25.24
C SER A 255 -22.84 -1.17 24.17
N ASP A 256 -23.03 -2.23 23.42
CA ASP A 256 -22.19 -2.68 22.30
C ASP A 256 -23.10 -3.08 21.16
N GLU A 257 -23.31 -2.16 20.25
CA GLU A 257 -24.21 -2.30 19.12
C GLU A 257 -23.44 -2.13 17.81
N PHE A 258 -23.86 -2.79 16.74
CA PHE A 258 -23.27 -2.58 15.45
C PHE A 258 -24.30 -2.55 14.33
N VAL A 259 -24.01 -1.78 13.32
CA VAL A 259 -24.75 -1.65 12.09
C VAL A 259 -23.91 -2.21 10.96
N GLN A 260 -24.47 -3.15 10.21
CA GLN A 260 -23.83 -3.78 9.06
C GLN A 260 -24.53 -3.35 7.78
N GLY A 261 -23.79 -3.29 6.68
CA GLY A 261 -24.34 -2.96 5.39
C GLY A 261 -23.26 -2.62 4.35
N ASN A 262 -23.69 -2.48 3.11
CA ASN A 262 -22.88 -1.84 2.08
C ASN A 262 -22.68 -0.35 2.41
N ILE A 263 -21.82 0.35 1.66
CA ILE A 263 -21.47 1.76 1.96
C ILE A 263 -22.72 2.64 2.02
N PHE A 264 -23.66 2.50 1.08
CA PHE A 264 -24.90 3.31 1.09
C PHE A 264 -25.77 3.01 2.31
N GLU A 265 -25.87 1.76 2.70
CA GLU A 265 -26.58 1.36 3.91
C GLU A 265 -25.90 1.89 5.16
N LEU A 266 -24.54 1.83 5.24
CA LEU A 266 -23.79 2.35 6.37
C LEU A 266 -23.94 3.86 6.51
N LEU A 267 -24.02 4.61 5.41
CA LEU A 267 -24.28 6.06 5.45
C LEU A 267 -25.64 6.40 6.09
N VAL A 268 -26.68 5.61 5.78
CA VAL A 268 -28.03 5.84 6.30
C VAL A 268 -28.21 5.24 7.69
N LYS A 269 -27.96 3.95 7.82
CA LYS A 269 -28.16 3.19 9.07
C LYS A 269 -27.14 3.59 10.13
N GLY A 270 -25.89 3.86 9.72
CA GLY A 270 -24.83 4.32 10.61
C GLY A 270 -25.18 5.67 11.24
N TRP A 271 -25.65 6.64 10.45
CA TRP A 271 -26.12 7.90 11.01
C TRP A 271 -27.30 7.71 11.98
N ALA A 272 -28.29 6.89 11.60
CA ALA A 272 -29.42 6.58 12.50
C ALA A 272 -28.97 5.91 13.79
N GLY A 273 -27.92 5.08 13.77
CA GLY A 273 -27.31 4.47 14.94
C GLY A 273 -26.53 5.44 15.83
N LEU A 274 -25.85 6.44 15.26
CA LEU A 274 -25.09 7.44 16.01
C LEU A 274 -26.00 8.48 16.68
N ARG A 275 -27.03 8.94 15.99
CA ARG A 275 -27.88 10.05 16.40
C ARG A 275 -28.47 9.95 17.82
N PRO A 276 -28.94 8.78 18.32
CA PRO A 276 -29.44 8.63 19.68
C PRO A 276 -28.40 8.92 20.79
N TYR A 277 -27.12 8.82 20.46
CA TYR A 277 -26.02 9.04 21.42
C TYR A 277 -25.54 10.49 21.46
N LEU A 278 -26.04 11.34 20.55
CA LEU A 278 -25.73 12.77 20.59
C LEU A 278 -26.49 13.40 21.77
N ALA A 279 -25.77 13.77 22.82
CA ALA A 279 -26.35 14.33 24.02
C ALA A 279 -27.01 15.68 23.76
N TYR A 280 -28.13 15.92 24.41
CA TYR A 280 -28.85 17.17 24.36
C TYR A 280 -28.59 17.98 25.65
N LYS A 281 -28.39 19.28 25.48
CA LYS A 281 -28.50 20.25 26.57
C LYS A 281 -29.78 21.05 26.39
N THR A 282 -30.60 21.08 27.42
CA THR A 282 -31.81 21.91 27.40
C THR A 282 -31.41 23.31 27.88
N GLU A 283 -31.55 24.29 27.01
CA GLU A 283 -31.24 25.70 27.31
C GLU A 283 -32.51 26.54 27.18
N PHE A 284 -32.52 27.67 27.91
CA PHE A 284 -33.62 28.64 27.83
C PHE A 284 -33.33 29.55 26.64
N GLY A 285 -34.10 29.41 25.56
CA GLY A 285 -33.96 30.21 24.37
C GLY A 285 -34.45 31.66 24.53
N PRO A 286 -34.11 32.55 23.57
CA PRO A 286 -34.47 33.96 23.61
C PRO A 286 -35.98 34.20 23.64
N ASP A 287 -36.80 33.27 23.17
CA ASP A 287 -38.26 33.34 23.15
C ASP A 287 -38.93 32.81 24.43
N ALA A 288 -38.20 32.67 25.53
CA ALA A 288 -38.65 32.05 26.77
C ALA A 288 -39.16 30.60 26.62
N LYS A 289 -38.68 29.89 25.63
CA LYS A 289 -38.96 28.47 25.41
C LYS A 289 -37.71 27.63 25.69
N PHE A 290 -37.93 26.41 26.16
CA PHE A 290 -36.85 25.44 26.27
C PHE A 290 -36.46 24.94 24.88
N GLU A 291 -35.21 25.13 24.52
CA GLU A 291 -34.61 24.61 23.29
C GLU A 291 -33.66 23.46 23.63
N GLN A 292 -33.73 22.36 22.87
CA GLN A 292 -32.76 21.29 22.96
C GLN A 292 -31.63 21.55 21.97
N ARG A 293 -30.44 21.74 22.50
CA ARG A 293 -29.22 21.83 21.66
C ARG A 293 -28.36 20.61 21.84
N TYR A 294 -27.87 20.07 20.72
CA TYR A 294 -26.87 19.03 20.78
C TYR A 294 -25.57 19.58 21.40
N ILE A 295 -24.94 18.79 22.28
CA ILE A 295 -23.63 19.14 22.86
C ILE A 295 -22.58 19.04 21.73
N TYR A 296 -22.71 18.05 20.85
CA TYR A 296 -21.89 17.92 19.65
C TYR A 296 -22.69 18.45 18.44
N PRO A 297 -22.12 19.33 17.60
CA PRO A 297 -22.78 19.76 16.36
C PRO A 297 -23.16 18.58 15.49
N GLU A 298 -24.44 18.45 15.17
CA GLU A 298 -24.99 17.31 14.40
C GLU A 298 -24.29 17.16 13.05
N GLU A 299 -24.02 18.28 12.36
CA GLU A 299 -23.33 18.32 11.08
C GLU A 299 -21.89 17.82 11.19
N ALA A 300 -21.15 18.23 12.21
CA ALA A 300 -19.77 17.78 12.42
C ALA A 300 -19.69 16.28 12.72
N CYS A 301 -20.61 15.74 13.53
CA CYS A 301 -20.66 14.31 13.83
C CYS A 301 -21.02 13.49 12.58
N ARG A 302 -21.94 14.01 11.77
CA ARG A 302 -22.33 13.38 10.51
C ARG A 302 -21.18 13.37 9.51
N GLU A 303 -20.48 14.48 9.37
CA GLU A 303 -19.31 14.61 8.50
C GLU A 303 -18.18 13.68 8.95
N ALA A 304 -17.88 13.61 10.25
CA ALA A 304 -16.87 12.71 10.80
C ALA A 304 -17.20 11.23 10.53
N LEU A 305 -18.47 10.83 10.67
CA LEU A 305 -18.90 9.47 10.35
C LEU A 305 -18.83 9.20 8.85
N LEU A 306 -19.25 10.15 8.01
CA LEU A 306 -19.15 10.07 6.56
C LEU A 306 -17.68 9.86 6.13
N ASN A 307 -16.78 10.67 6.68
CA ASN A 307 -15.36 10.58 6.40
C ASN A 307 -14.77 9.25 6.88
N ALA A 308 -15.18 8.75 8.05
CA ALA A 308 -14.76 7.45 8.56
C ALA A 308 -15.20 6.30 7.63
N ILE A 309 -16.38 6.37 7.01
CA ILE A 309 -16.88 5.38 6.07
C ILE A 309 -16.20 5.52 4.70
N ALA A 310 -16.08 6.76 4.19
CA ALA A 310 -15.55 7.01 2.85
C ALA A 310 -14.05 6.73 2.73
N HIS A 311 -13.29 7.00 3.79
CA HIS A 311 -11.83 6.87 3.82
C HIS A 311 -11.33 5.64 4.58
N ARG A 312 -12.23 4.72 4.97
CA ARG A 312 -11.85 3.46 5.60
C ARG A 312 -10.95 2.64 4.68
N ASP A 313 -9.92 2.05 5.25
CA ASP A 313 -9.18 0.96 4.60
C ASP A 313 -10.03 -0.31 4.60
N TYR A 314 -10.69 -0.60 3.47
CA TYR A 314 -11.54 -1.78 3.31
C TYR A 314 -10.77 -3.09 3.16
N SER A 315 -9.45 -3.05 2.97
CA SER A 315 -8.58 -4.24 3.04
C SER A 315 -8.33 -4.69 4.48
N SER A 316 -8.58 -3.82 5.46
CA SER A 316 -8.40 -4.09 6.89
C SER A 316 -9.50 -4.99 7.44
N HIS A 317 -9.11 -5.88 8.34
CA HIS A 317 -10.04 -6.77 9.08
C HIS A 317 -10.74 -6.07 10.26
N ASN A 318 -10.42 -4.80 10.54
CA ASN A 318 -11.06 -4.02 11.59
C ASN A 318 -12.23 -3.22 11.03
N GLY A 319 -13.33 -3.11 11.79
CA GLY A 319 -14.47 -2.24 11.48
C GLY A 319 -14.24 -0.80 11.94
N ILE A 320 -15.20 0.08 11.62
CA ILE A 320 -15.26 1.41 12.21
C ILE A 320 -15.81 1.27 13.63
N GLU A 321 -15.20 1.95 14.60
CA GLU A 321 -15.65 2.01 15.99
C GLU A 321 -15.99 3.43 16.39
N VAL A 322 -17.14 3.59 17.02
CA VAL A 322 -17.62 4.84 17.63
C VAL A 322 -17.68 4.60 19.13
N LEU A 323 -16.81 5.27 19.89
CA LEU A 323 -16.79 5.19 21.34
C LEU A 323 -17.48 6.43 21.90
N ILE A 324 -18.49 6.21 22.72
CA ILE A 324 -19.30 7.25 23.35
C ILE A 324 -18.96 7.25 24.85
N PHE A 325 -18.15 8.22 25.27
CA PHE A 325 -17.80 8.47 26.66
C PHE A 325 -18.73 9.51 27.29
N ASP A 326 -18.63 9.72 28.59
CA ASP A 326 -19.42 10.74 29.28
C ASP A 326 -18.99 12.19 28.91
N ASP A 327 -17.74 12.36 28.46
CA ASP A 327 -17.12 13.66 28.15
C ASP A 327 -16.81 13.89 26.66
N ARG A 328 -16.82 12.84 25.84
CA ARG A 328 -16.43 12.93 24.41
C ARG A 328 -16.97 11.80 23.56
N LEU A 329 -16.94 12.02 22.25
CA LEU A 329 -17.18 11.06 21.18
C LEU A 329 -15.88 10.82 20.43
N GLU A 330 -15.49 9.57 20.23
CA GLU A 330 -14.35 9.16 19.39
C GLU A 330 -14.84 8.32 18.23
N ILE A 331 -14.42 8.65 17.00
CA ILE A 331 -14.66 7.82 15.81
C ILE A 331 -13.32 7.30 15.33
N LYS A 332 -13.16 5.98 15.33
CA LYS A 332 -11.95 5.27 14.90
C LYS A 332 -12.24 4.53 13.60
N SER A 333 -11.52 4.86 12.54
CA SER A 333 -11.59 4.18 11.25
C SER A 333 -10.25 3.54 10.94
N PRO A 334 -10.23 2.27 10.47
CA PRO A 334 -9.00 1.65 10.02
C PRO A 334 -8.43 2.40 8.81
N GLY A 335 -7.14 2.61 8.84
CA GLY A 335 -6.40 3.30 7.80
C GLY A 335 -5.16 3.99 8.38
N ALA A 336 -4.34 4.52 7.51
CA ALA A 336 -3.19 5.33 7.86
C ALA A 336 -3.34 6.73 7.26
N LEU A 337 -2.72 7.72 7.87
CA LEU A 337 -2.53 9.02 7.23
C LEU A 337 -1.73 8.84 5.94
N LEU A 338 -1.96 9.70 4.97
CA LEU A 338 -1.13 9.75 3.77
C LEU A 338 0.35 9.83 4.18
N SER A 339 1.21 9.08 3.50
CA SER A 339 2.65 8.97 3.82
C SER A 339 3.38 10.33 3.85
N THR A 340 2.77 11.35 3.25
CA THR A 340 3.28 12.73 3.22
C THR A 340 2.80 13.59 4.39
N LEU A 341 1.85 13.11 5.21
CA LEU A 341 1.26 13.85 6.32
C LEU A 341 1.71 13.27 7.65
N THR A 342 2.15 14.12 8.56
CA THR A 342 2.39 13.79 9.96
C THR A 342 1.25 14.33 10.83
N VAL A 343 1.14 13.83 12.06
CA VAL A 343 0.16 14.37 13.04
C VAL A 343 0.40 15.86 13.30
N ASP A 344 1.67 16.28 13.31
CA ASP A 344 2.04 17.68 13.50
C ASP A 344 1.59 18.57 12.32
N ASP A 345 1.58 18.02 11.10
CA ASP A 345 1.05 18.74 9.93
C ASP A 345 -0.45 18.99 10.04
N LEU A 346 -1.21 18.05 10.62
CA LEU A 346 -2.64 18.21 10.85
C LEU A 346 -2.92 19.34 11.85
N TYR A 347 -2.18 19.39 12.98
CA TYR A 347 -2.29 20.49 13.93
C TYR A 347 -1.85 21.84 13.35
N ALA A 348 -0.87 21.85 12.45
CA ALA A 348 -0.45 23.07 11.76
C ALA A 348 -1.47 23.59 10.75
N LEU A 349 -2.31 22.71 10.18
CA LEU A 349 -3.40 23.09 9.28
C LEU A 349 -4.59 23.70 10.03
N GLU A 350 -4.94 23.18 11.21
CA GLU A 350 -6.00 23.74 12.06
C GLU A 350 -5.70 25.19 12.48
N ASN A 351 -4.44 25.49 12.81
CA ASN A 351 -4.03 26.84 13.25
C ASN A 351 -3.88 27.87 12.12
N ARG A 352 -4.15 27.51 10.85
CA ARG A 352 -4.12 28.48 9.71
C ARG A 352 -5.48 29.06 9.37
N HIS A 353 -6.54 28.65 10.05
CA HIS A 353 -7.91 29.11 9.84
C HIS A 353 -8.47 29.97 11.02
N GLU A 354 -7.60 30.36 11.96
CA GLU A 354 -7.84 31.47 12.91
C GLU A 354 -7.10 32.73 12.39
#